data_99ac0306760cdabae688c4a54dd0e7ad
#
_entry.id   99ac0306760cdabae688c4a54dd0e7ad
#
_cell.length_a   1.000
_cell.length_b   1.000
_cell.length_c   1.000
_cell.angle_alpha   90.00
_cell.angle_beta   90.00
_cell.angle_gamma   90.00
#
_symmetry.space_group_name_H-M   'P 1'
#
loop_
_entity.id
_entity.type
_entity.pdbx_description
1 polymer ?
#
loop_
_entity_poly.entity_id
_entity_poly.type
_entity_poly.pdbx_seq_one_letter_code
_entity_poly.pdbx_strand_id
1 'polypeptide(L)'
;LVPLAASVELLHTATLIHDDVIDAAPERRGRPTAAALFNNASSVMLGDYMFAHAAEFVARTGNIRVIRNFADTLRVMANGELTQDMSAFEYSEDVQRYFDRIAGKTASLFATAAEGGAIVCGAPERYVGPMRRYGEQLGMAFQIVDDILDFSATSEELGKPAGSDLLSGTVTLPALLYMGRSPADRSEERRVG
;
A
#
# COMPACT_ATOMS: atom_id res chain seq x y z
N LEU A 1 -10.78 -12.10 17.93
CA LEU A 1 -10.27 -10.85 17.38
C LEU A 1 -8.73 -10.82 17.34
N VAL A 2 -8.02 -11.20 18.43
CA VAL A 2 -6.54 -11.14 18.48
C VAL A 2 -5.86 -11.87 17.31
N PRO A 3 -6.24 -13.11 16.92
CA PRO A 3 -5.62 -13.77 15.77
C PRO A 3 -5.79 -12.98 14.46
N LEU A 4 -6.96 -12.36 14.22
CA LEU A 4 -7.17 -11.52 13.06
C LEU A 4 -6.26 -10.28 13.08
N ALA A 5 -6.20 -9.57 14.21
CA ALA A 5 -5.34 -8.40 14.34
C ALA A 5 -3.87 -8.75 14.10
N ALA A 6 -3.39 -9.85 14.67
CA ALA A 6 -2.03 -10.34 14.44
C ALA A 6 -1.79 -10.70 12.97
N SER A 7 -2.77 -11.34 12.29
CA SER A 7 -2.62 -11.67 10.87
C SER A 7 -2.52 -10.43 9.98
N VAL A 8 -3.32 -9.41 10.24
CA VAL A 8 -3.29 -8.14 9.49
C VAL A 8 -1.96 -7.43 9.68
N GLU A 9 -1.46 -7.35 10.91
CA GLU A 9 -0.17 -6.70 11.23
C GLU A 9 1.02 -7.46 10.62
N LEU A 10 1.01 -8.79 10.69
CA LEU A 10 2.05 -9.62 10.07
C LEU A 10 2.03 -9.50 8.55
N LEU A 11 0.84 -9.49 7.94
CA LEU A 11 0.71 -9.27 6.49
C LEU A 11 1.26 -7.90 6.11
N HIS A 12 0.86 -6.84 6.79
CA HIS A 12 1.36 -5.49 6.54
C HIS A 12 2.90 -5.42 6.70
N THR A 13 3.44 -5.99 7.76
CA THR A 13 4.90 -5.99 7.98
C THR A 13 5.63 -6.78 6.88
N ALA A 14 5.08 -7.90 6.43
CA ALA A 14 5.64 -8.68 5.35
C ALA A 14 5.69 -7.89 4.03
N THR A 15 4.61 -7.17 3.70
CA THR A 15 4.61 -6.30 2.51
C THR A 15 5.66 -5.19 2.61
N LEU A 16 5.81 -4.55 3.78
CA LEU A 16 6.85 -3.53 3.97
C LEU A 16 8.27 -4.08 3.76
N ILE A 17 8.53 -5.33 4.19
CA ILE A 17 9.85 -5.97 3.97
C ILE A 17 10.09 -6.24 2.48
N HIS A 18 9.07 -6.66 1.75
CA HIS A 18 9.17 -6.89 0.30
C HIS A 18 9.31 -5.57 -0.46
N ASP A 19 8.53 -4.54 -0.10
CA ASP A 19 8.62 -3.20 -0.67
C ASP A 19 10.03 -2.62 -0.50
N ASP A 20 10.67 -2.78 0.68
CA ASP A 20 12.04 -2.34 0.92
C ASP A 20 13.05 -2.98 -0.03
N VAL A 21 12.80 -4.22 -0.46
CA VAL A 21 13.64 -4.91 -1.47
C VAL A 21 13.37 -4.38 -2.87
N ILE A 22 12.11 -4.19 -3.23
CA ILE A 22 11.68 -3.70 -4.55
C ILE A 22 12.19 -2.27 -4.75
N ASP A 23 12.00 -1.41 -3.75
CA ASP A 23 12.41 0.00 -3.78
C ASP A 23 13.93 0.20 -3.57
N ALA A 24 14.68 -0.89 -3.32
CA ALA A 24 16.10 -0.84 -2.92
C ALA A 24 16.33 0.16 -1.76
N ALA A 25 15.41 0.24 -0.82
CA ALA A 25 15.42 1.22 0.27
C ALA A 25 16.49 0.86 1.31
N PRO A 26 17.47 1.74 1.60
CA PRO A 26 18.48 1.47 2.63
C PRO A 26 17.93 1.62 4.04
N GLU A 27 16.95 2.49 4.23
CA GLU A 27 16.36 2.83 5.52
C GLU A 27 14.84 2.96 5.44
N ARG A 28 14.18 2.63 6.54
CA ARG A 28 12.76 2.87 6.78
C ARG A 28 12.54 3.44 8.17
N ARG A 29 11.91 4.61 8.27
CA ARG A 29 11.65 5.31 9.54
C ARG A 29 12.93 5.53 10.36
N GLY A 30 14.04 5.90 9.69
CA GLY A 30 15.33 6.17 10.33
C GLY A 30 16.06 4.93 10.85
N ARG A 31 15.68 3.73 10.39
CA ARG A 31 16.36 2.46 10.73
C ARG A 31 16.72 1.70 9.46
N PRO A 32 17.88 1.01 9.44
CA PRO A 32 18.25 0.17 8.33
C PRO A 32 17.16 -0.88 8.02
N THR A 33 16.87 -1.10 6.73
CA THR A 33 15.95 -2.14 6.28
C THR A 33 16.54 -3.54 6.48
N ALA A 34 15.70 -4.57 6.42
CA ALA A 34 16.18 -5.96 6.46
C ALA A 34 17.13 -6.24 5.28
N ALA A 35 16.85 -5.67 4.10
CA ALA A 35 17.69 -5.80 2.92
C ALA A 35 19.08 -5.17 3.12
N ALA A 36 19.16 -4.03 3.79
CA ALA A 36 20.43 -3.37 4.12
C ALA A 36 21.23 -4.14 5.18
N LEU A 37 20.56 -4.78 6.15
CA LEU A 37 21.24 -5.52 7.22
C LEU A 37 21.70 -6.93 6.81
N PHE A 38 20.94 -7.61 5.97
CA PHE A 38 21.19 -9.02 5.61
C PHE A 38 21.54 -9.17 4.14
N ASN A 39 20.58 -9.10 3.26
CA ASN A 39 20.61 -9.05 1.79
C ASN A 39 19.17 -9.22 1.25
N ASN A 40 18.97 -8.98 -0.04
CA ASN A 40 17.66 -9.10 -0.68
C ASN A 40 17.05 -10.50 -0.56
N ALA A 41 17.84 -11.56 -0.79
CA ALA A 41 17.32 -12.93 -0.75
C ALA A 41 16.79 -13.29 0.64
N SER A 42 17.56 -12.97 1.70
CA SER A 42 17.13 -13.20 3.09
C SER A 42 15.89 -12.39 3.46
N SER A 43 15.78 -11.16 2.95
CA SER A 43 14.62 -10.30 3.20
C SER A 43 13.36 -10.81 2.51
N VAL A 44 13.45 -11.29 1.28
CA VAL A 44 12.32 -11.95 0.61
C VAL A 44 11.86 -13.17 1.41
N MET A 45 12.79 -14.03 1.83
CA MET A 45 12.44 -15.21 2.65
C MET A 45 11.85 -14.83 4.02
N LEU A 46 12.30 -13.73 4.63
CA LEU A 46 11.72 -13.22 5.88
C LEU A 46 10.28 -12.75 5.66
N GLY A 47 10.00 -12.02 4.58
CA GLY A 47 8.65 -11.62 4.22
C GLY A 47 7.74 -12.83 3.97
N ASP A 48 8.21 -13.85 3.24
CA ASP A 48 7.48 -15.09 3.00
C ASP A 48 7.18 -15.84 4.31
N TYR A 49 8.15 -15.89 5.22
CA TYR A 49 7.97 -16.46 6.55
C TYR A 49 6.86 -15.74 7.34
N MET A 50 6.83 -14.40 7.28
CA MET A 50 5.78 -13.62 7.92
C MET A 50 4.42 -13.79 7.24
N PHE A 51 4.36 -13.93 5.92
CA PHE A 51 3.14 -14.28 5.21
C PHE A 51 2.57 -15.63 5.65
N ALA A 52 3.44 -16.65 5.83
CA ALA A 52 3.00 -17.95 6.33
C ALA A 52 2.41 -17.85 7.74
N HIS A 53 3.02 -17.07 8.64
CA HIS A 53 2.46 -16.82 9.96
C HIS A 53 1.17 -16.00 9.92
N ALA A 54 1.06 -15.01 9.05
CA ALA A 54 -0.19 -14.26 8.86
C ALA A 54 -1.33 -15.20 8.44
N ALA A 55 -1.06 -16.12 7.50
CA ALA A 55 -2.02 -17.14 7.06
C ALA A 55 -2.40 -18.10 8.21
N GLU A 56 -1.44 -18.52 9.03
CA GLU A 56 -1.71 -19.34 10.22
C GLU A 56 -2.62 -18.60 11.21
N PHE A 57 -2.33 -17.32 11.50
CA PHE A 57 -3.14 -16.54 12.43
C PHE A 57 -4.55 -16.29 11.91
N VAL A 58 -4.74 -15.97 10.62
CA VAL A 58 -6.11 -15.80 10.09
C VAL A 58 -6.88 -17.12 10.13
N ALA A 59 -6.22 -18.26 9.88
CA ALA A 59 -6.84 -19.58 9.98
C ALA A 59 -7.33 -19.88 11.42
N ARG A 60 -6.64 -19.40 12.45
CA ARG A 60 -7.04 -19.53 13.87
C ARG A 60 -8.35 -18.79 14.20
N THR A 61 -8.85 -17.91 13.34
CA THR A 61 -10.19 -17.32 13.50
C THR A 61 -11.30 -18.35 13.34
N GLY A 62 -11.03 -19.49 12.69
CA GLY A 62 -12.02 -20.52 12.37
C GLY A 62 -13.15 -20.06 11.45
N ASN A 63 -13.08 -18.87 10.87
CA ASN A 63 -14.12 -18.29 10.05
C ASN A 63 -13.70 -18.30 8.57
N ILE A 64 -14.34 -19.15 7.77
CA ILE A 64 -13.99 -19.35 6.36
C ILE A 64 -14.17 -18.08 5.51
N ARG A 65 -15.13 -17.20 5.85
CA ARG A 65 -15.35 -15.93 5.16
C ARG A 65 -14.17 -14.99 5.39
N VAL A 66 -13.68 -14.89 6.63
CA VAL A 66 -12.52 -14.07 6.99
C VAL A 66 -11.25 -14.58 6.31
N ILE A 67 -11.05 -15.92 6.31
CA ILE A 67 -9.90 -16.54 5.64
C ILE A 67 -9.92 -16.24 4.13
N ARG A 68 -11.10 -16.36 3.49
CA ARG A 68 -11.25 -16.06 2.05
C ARG A 68 -10.98 -14.58 1.76
N ASN A 69 -11.56 -13.66 2.54
CA ASN A 69 -11.34 -12.23 2.38
C ASN A 69 -9.84 -11.88 2.53
N PHE A 70 -9.16 -12.51 3.48
CA PHE A 70 -7.72 -12.32 3.66
C PHE A 70 -6.91 -12.79 2.44
N ALA A 71 -7.21 -13.97 1.90
CA ALA A 71 -6.55 -14.50 0.70
C ALA A 71 -6.83 -13.62 -0.54
N ASP A 72 -8.06 -13.14 -0.71
CA ASP A 72 -8.42 -12.21 -1.79
C ASP A 72 -7.66 -10.89 -1.65
N THR A 73 -7.53 -10.37 -0.44
CA THR A 73 -6.77 -9.14 -0.17
C THR A 73 -5.31 -9.30 -0.55
N LEU A 74 -4.66 -10.39 -0.13
CA LEU A 74 -3.28 -10.68 -0.49
C LEU A 74 -3.10 -10.71 -2.02
N ARG A 75 -4.01 -11.38 -2.73
CA ARG A 75 -4.00 -11.42 -4.20
C ARG A 75 -4.16 -10.03 -4.82
N VAL A 76 -5.06 -9.20 -4.29
CA VAL A 76 -5.30 -7.83 -4.78
C VAL A 76 -4.08 -6.94 -4.54
N MET A 77 -3.47 -7.01 -3.35
CA MET A 77 -2.27 -6.25 -3.03
C MET A 77 -1.09 -6.64 -3.93
N ALA A 78 -0.83 -7.94 -4.09
CA ALA A 78 0.24 -8.43 -4.96
C ALA A 78 0.04 -8.04 -6.43
N ASN A 79 -1.20 -8.10 -6.93
CA ASN A 79 -1.51 -7.65 -8.28
C ASN A 79 -1.34 -6.13 -8.44
N GLY A 80 -1.70 -5.35 -7.42
CA GLY A 80 -1.49 -3.90 -7.40
C GLY A 80 0.00 -3.55 -7.50
N GLU A 81 0.85 -4.23 -6.75
CA GLU A 81 2.31 -4.04 -6.77
C GLU A 81 2.91 -4.42 -8.14
N LEU A 82 2.57 -5.59 -8.67
CA LEU A 82 3.01 -6.01 -9.99
C LEU A 82 2.61 -5.02 -11.09
N THR A 83 1.39 -4.50 -11.03
CA THR A 83 0.90 -3.52 -12.00
C THR A 83 1.65 -2.19 -11.86
N GLN A 84 1.94 -1.74 -10.64
CA GLN A 84 2.71 -0.53 -10.37
C GLN A 84 4.12 -0.65 -10.93
N ASP A 85 4.83 -1.74 -10.65
CA ASP A 85 6.19 -2.00 -11.14
C ASP A 85 6.24 -2.04 -12.67
N MET A 86 5.31 -2.75 -13.30
CA MET A 86 5.22 -2.85 -14.77
C MET A 86 4.86 -1.53 -15.46
N SER A 87 4.21 -0.59 -14.75
CA SER A 87 3.82 0.73 -15.27
C SER A 87 4.69 1.87 -14.73
N ALA A 88 5.80 1.57 -14.07
CA ALA A 88 6.75 2.57 -13.61
C ALA A 88 7.26 3.39 -14.82
N PHE A 89 7.32 4.72 -14.65
CA PHE A 89 7.68 5.68 -15.69
C PHE A 89 6.69 5.78 -16.87
N GLU A 90 5.53 5.09 -16.81
CA GLU A 90 4.46 5.29 -17.76
C GLU A 90 3.52 6.40 -17.27
N TYR A 91 3.50 7.53 -17.99
CA TYR A 91 2.57 8.59 -17.67
C TYR A 91 1.17 8.29 -18.20
N SER A 92 0.18 8.39 -17.34
CA SER A 92 -1.24 8.33 -17.71
C SER A 92 -2.00 9.48 -17.03
N GLU A 93 -2.83 10.20 -17.79
CA GLU A 93 -3.72 11.24 -17.26
C GLU A 93 -4.96 10.67 -16.57
N ASP A 94 -5.12 9.34 -16.57
CA ASP A 94 -6.30 8.68 -16.01
C ASP A 94 -6.20 8.62 -14.49
N VAL A 95 -6.89 9.56 -13.85
CA VAL A 95 -7.02 9.63 -12.37
C VAL A 95 -7.68 8.36 -11.80
N GLN A 96 -8.52 7.66 -12.58
CA GLN A 96 -9.14 6.41 -12.12
C GLN A 96 -8.08 5.31 -11.90
N ARG A 97 -7.07 5.22 -12.76
CA ARG A 97 -5.95 4.28 -12.55
C ARG A 97 -5.23 4.53 -11.22
N TYR A 98 -5.06 5.79 -10.83
CA TYR A 98 -4.51 6.13 -9.53
C TYR A 98 -5.40 5.63 -8.40
N PHE A 99 -6.72 5.89 -8.45
CA PHE A 99 -7.63 5.40 -7.40
C PHE A 99 -7.70 3.88 -7.34
N ASP A 100 -7.71 3.19 -8.46
CA ASP A 100 -7.71 1.72 -8.50
C ASP A 100 -6.43 1.15 -7.89
N ARG A 101 -5.28 1.78 -8.14
CA ARG A 101 -3.99 1.40 -7.55
C ARG A 101 -4.00 1.52 -6.03
N ILE A 102 -4.35 2.68 -5.48
CA ILE A 102 -4.37 2.89 -4.02
C ILE A 102 -5.46 2.08 -3.33
N ALA A 103 -6.59 1.82 -4.01
CA ALA A 103 -7.62 0.92 -3.52
C ALA A 103 -7.08 -0.50 -3.37
N GLY A 104 -6.36 -1.01 -4.37
CA GLY A 104 -5.77 -2.35 -4.34
C GLY A 104 -4.61 -2.46 -3.35
N LYS A 105 -3.60 -1.60 -3.48
CA LYS A 105 -2.36 -1.69 -2.69
C LYS A 105 -2.58 -1.39 -1.21
N THR A 106 -3.35 -0.34 -0.89
CA THR A 106 -3.47 0.17 0.49
C THR A 106 -4.85 -0.04 1.09
N ALA A 107 -5.92 0.42 0.45
CA ALA A 107 -7.25 0.44 1.07
C ALA A 107 -7.84 -0.96 1.24
N SER A 108 -7.44 -1.94 0.44
CA SER A 108 -7.92 -3.32 0.51
C SER A 108 -7.64 -3.97 1.88
N LEU A 109 -6.47 -3.72 2.48
CA LEU A 109 -6.13 -4.27 3.79
C LEU A 109 -6.92 -3.59 4.92
N PHE A 110 -7.13 -2.27 4.85
CA PHE A 110 -8.02 -1.55 5.78
C PHE A 110 -9.46 -2.07 5.71
N ALA A 111 -9.99 -2.29 4.49
CA ALA A 111 -11.31 -2.85 4.27
C ALA A 111 -11.45 -4.24 4.88
N THR A 112 -10.46 -5.10 4.66
CA THR A 112 -10.44 -6.48 5.18
C THR A 112 -10.30 -6.53 6.70
N ALA A 113 -9.49 -5.66 7.28
CA ALA A 113 -9.36 -5.55 8.73
C ALA A 113 -10.68 -5.14 9.39
N ALA A 114 -11.36 -4.13 8.84
CA ALA A 114 -12.62 -3.61 9.37
C ALA A 114 -13.77 -4.63 9.20
N GLU A 115 -13.90 -5.23 8.00
CA GLU A 115 -14.90 -6.27 7.71
C GLU A 115 -14.66 -7.51 8.58
N GLY A 116 -13.43 -8.01 8.59
CA GLY A 116 -13.05 -9.19 9.36
C GLY A 116 -13.26 -8.98 10.86
N GLY A 117 -12.94 -7.80 11.37
CA GLY A 117 -13.22 -7.40 12.75
C GLY A 117 -14.69 -7.50 13.09
N ALA A 118 -15.56 -6.95 12.24
CA ALA A 118 -17.02 -7.04 12.42
C ALA A 118 -17.50 -8.49 12.43
N ILE A 119 -17.02 -9.31 11.49
CA ILE A 119 -17.41 -10.72 11.39
C ILE A 119 -16.97 -11.51 12.63
N VAL A 120 -15.69 -11.38 13.03
CA VAL A 120 -15.13 -12.14 14.17
C VAL A 120 -15.75 -11.72 15.49
N CYS A 121 -16.16 -10.45 15.62
CA CYS A 121 -16.87 -9.95 16.81
C CYS A 121 -18.38 -10.28 16.81
N GLY A 122 -18.88 -10.99 15.79
CA GLY A 122 -20.30 -11.38 15.72
C GLY A 122 -21.24 -10.20 15.46
N ALA A 123 -20.78 -9.15 14.80
CA ALA A 123 -21.63 -8.03 14.45
C ALA A 123 -22.78 -8.50 13.53
N PRO A 124 -24.00 -7.93 13.69
CA PRO A 124 -25.11 -8.21 12.76
C PRO A 124 -24.70 -7.95 11.31
N GLU A 125 -25.12 -8.82 10.39
CA GLU A 125 -24.70 -8.81 8.97
C GLU A 125 -24.89 -7.43 8.30
N ARG A 126 -25.94 -6.70 8.69
CA ARG A 126 -26.19 -5.34 8.18
C ARG A 126 -25.06 -4.34 8.42
N TYR A 127 -24.16 -4.63 9.38
CA TYR A 127 -23.00 -3.75 9.69
C TYR A 127 -21.72 -4.21 9.00
N VAL A 128 -21.62 -5.44 8.55
CA VAL A 128 -20.40 -6.00 7.96
C VAL A 128 -19.99 -5.22 6.69
N GLY A 129 -20.93 -5.06 5.75
CA GLY A 129 -20.71 -4.27 4.54
C GLY A 129 -20.37 -2.79 4.80
N PRO A 130 -21.10 -2.08 5.66
CA PRO A 130 -20.70 -0.73 6.10
C PRO A 130 -19.29 -0.65 6.71
N MET A 131 -18.89 -1.60 7.52
CA MET A 131 -17.53 -1.63 8.10
C MET A 131 -16.45 -1.84 7.03
N ARG A 132 -16.71 -2.69 6.03
CA ARG A 132 -15.82 -2.83 4.88
C ARG A 132 -15.63 -1.49 4.17
N ARG A 133 -16.73 -0.79 3.83
CA ARG A 133 -16.67 0.53 3.18
C ARG A 133 -15.96 1.57 4.03
N TYR A 134 -16.20 1.56 5.34
CA TYR A 134 -15.48 2.44 6.26
C TYR A 134 -13.96 2.21 6.18
N GLY A 135 -13.51 0.96 6.27
CA GLY A 135 -12.10 0.62 6.15
C GLY A 135 -11.52 1.05 4.79
N GLU A 136 -12.24 0.77 3.71
CA GLU A 136 -11.84 1.16 2.36
C GLU A 136 -11.65 2.69 2.23
N GLN A 137 -12.63 3.49 2.66
CA GLN A 137 -12.54 4.95 2.61
C GLN A 137 -11.43 5.50 3.51
N LEU A 138 -11.23 4.89 4.67
CA LEU A 138 -10.12 5.26 5.56
C LEU A 138 -8.77 4.97 4.90
N GLY A 139 -8.61 3.81 4.27
CA GLY A 139 -7.38 3.44 3.55
C GLY A 139 -7.11 4.34 2.34
N MET A 140 -8.16 4.71 1.59
CA MET A 140 -8.06 5.68 0.50
C MET A 140 -7.60 7.05 1.01
N ALA A 141 -8.24 7.57 2.06
CA ALA A 141 -7.86 8.85 2.65
C ALA A 141 -6.42 8.82 3.20
N PHE A 142 -6.03 7.72 3.84
CA PHE A 142 -4.67 7.52 4.34
C PHE A 142 -3.63 7.63 3.22
N GLN A 143 -3.83 6.93 2.10
CA GLN A 143 -2.87 6.96 0.99
C GLN A 143 -2.83 8.33 0.31
N ILE A 144 -3.98 9.00 0.13
CA ILE A 144 -4.00 10.36 -0.44
C ILE A 144 -3.21 11.33 0.42
N VAL A 145 -3.33 11.23 1.75
CA VAL A 145 -2.56 12.07 2.68
C VAL A 145 -1.06 11.74 2.62
N ASP A 146 -0.69 10.46 2.54
CA ASP A 146 0.70 10.03 2.39
C ASP A 146 1.33 10.60 1.11
N ASP A 147 0.63 10.52 0.00
CA ASP A 147 1.06 11.08 -1.29
C ASP A 147 1.19 12.62 -1.26
N ILE A 148 0.33 13.32 -0.51
CA ILE A 148 0.44 14.78 -0.32
C ILE A 148 1.67 15.11 0.53
N LEU A 149 1.93 14.33 1.59
CA LEU A 149 3.07 14.53 2.47
C LEU A 149 4.38 14.31 1.73
N ASP A 150 4.45 13.38 0.78
CA ASP A 150 5.66 13.16 -0.05
C ASP A 150 6.10 14.43 -0.81
N PHE A 151 5.14 15.33 -1.13
CA PHE A 151 5.44 16.62 -1.78
C PHE A 151 5.61 17.78 -0.81
N SER A 152 4.95 17.75 0.36
CA SER A 152 4.81 18.93 1.23
C SER A 152 5.66 18.88 2.49
N ALA A 153 6.07 17.69 2.93
CA ALA A 153 6.85 17.52 4.14
C ALA A 153 8.35 17.55 3.85
N THR A 154 9.15 17.88 4.87
CA THR A 154 10.61 17.84 4.77
C THR A 154 11.14 16.40 4.81
N SER A 155 12.33 16.16 4.26
CA SER A 155 12.96 14.85 4.32
C SER A 155 13.18 14.35 5.76
N GLU A 156 13.36 15.26 6.73
CA GLU A 156 13.48 14.92 8.16
C GLU A 156 12.16 14.39 8.73
N GLU A 157 11.01 15.02 8.35
CA GLU A 157 9.68 14.61 8.79
C GLU A 157 9.25 13.29 8.16
N LEU A 158 9.59 13.06 6.88
CA LEU A 158 9.25 11.85 6.13
C LEU A 158 10.13 10.65 6.50
N GLY A 159 11.36 10.89 6.94
CA GLY A 159 12.38 9.84 7.08
C GLY A 159 12.84 9.24 5.74
N LYS A 160 12.50 9.88 4.61
CA LYS A 160 12.91 9.58 3.23
C LYS A 160 13.07 10.88 2.44
N PRO A 161 13.77 10.90 1.29
CA PRO A 161 13.81 12.09 0.43
C PRO A 161 12.40 12.52 0.00
N ALA A 162 12.10 13.82 0.07
CA ALA A 162 10.83 14.37 -0.45
C ALA A 162 10.75 14.16 -1.97
N GLY A 163 9.55 13.86 -2.49
CA GLY A 163 9.34 13.57 -3.90
C GLY A 163 9.86 12.19 -4.34
N SER A 164 10.08 11.28 -3.40
CA SER A 164 10.61 9.94 -3.69
C SER A 164 9.72 9.15 -4.64
N ASP A 165 8.40 9.35 -4.62
CA ASP A 165 7.47 8.66 -5.48
C ASP A 165 7.69 9.02 -6.97
N LEU A 166 7.90 10.30 -7.28
CA LEU A 166 8.23 10.72 -8.65
C LEU A 166 9.61 10.22 -9.08
N LEU A 167 10.59 10.19 -8.18
CA LEU A 167 11.93 9.67 -8.48
C LEU A 167 11.90 8.17 -8.82
N SER A 168 11.00 7.40 -8.20
CA SER A 168 10.76 5.99 -8.52
C SER A 168 9.86 5.77 -9.74
N GLY A 169 9.42 6.83 -10.40
CA GLY A 169 8.54 6.76 -11.58
C GLY A 169 7.05 6.59 -11.25
N THR A 170 6.68 6.77 -9.97
CA THR A 170 5.29 6.66 -9.52
C THR A 170 4.62 8.03 -9.53
N VAL A 171 3.65 8.22 -10.44
CA VAL A 171 2.86 9.45 -10.51
C VAL A 171 1.69 9.36 -9.53
N THR A 172 1.65 10.27 -8.56
CA THR A 172 0.61 10.34 -7.52
C THR A 172 -0.37 11.48 -7.75
N LEU A 173 -1.46 11.53 -6.99
CA LEU A 173 -2.57 12.48 -7.22
C LEU A 173 -2.14 13.94 -7.28
N PRO A 174 -1.25 14.46 -6.41
CA PRO A 174 -0.79 15.85 -6.51
C PRO A 174 -0.16 16.17 -7.87
N ALA A 175 0.71 15.28 -8.38
CA ALA A 175 1.35 15.44 -9.69
C ALA A 175 0.33 15.35 -10.84
N LEU A 176 -0.61 14.40 -10.79
CA LEU A 176 -1.69 14.28 -11.78
C LEU A 176 -2.55 15.56 -11.88
N LEU A 177 -2.94 16.11 -10.73
CA LEU A 177 -3.75 17.33 -10.68
C LEU A 177 -2.98 18.56 -11.18
N TYR A 178 -1.70 18.66 -10.84
CA TYR A 178 -0.82 19.74 -11.35
C TYR A 178 -0.67 19.66 -12.86
N MET A 179 -0.32 18.51 -13.40
CA MET A 179 -0.14 18.32 -14.84
C MET A 179 -1.43 18.51 -15.64
N GLY A 180 -2.59 18.15 -15.07
CA GLY A 180 -3.89 18.37 -15.71
C GLY A 180 -4.35 19.84 -15.76
N ARG A 181 -3.82 20.71 -14.86
CA ARG A 181 -4.20 22.14 -14.78
C ARG A 181 -3.37 23.07 -15.66
N SER A 182 -2.17 22.67 -16.11
CA SER A 182 -1.23 23.54 -16.85
C SER A 182 -0.94 23.07 -18.26
N PRO A 183 -1.90 23.12 -19.21
CA PRO A 183 -1.60 22.81 -20.61
C PRO A 183 -0.63 23.83 -21.25
N ALA A 184 -0.60 25.07 -20.74
CA ALA A 184 0.18 26.18 -21.32
C ALA A 184 1.66 26.15 -20.95
N ASP A 185 2.03 25.73 -19.72
CA ASP A 185 3.43 25.69 -19.26
C ASP A 185 4.28 24.60 -19.92
N ARG A 186 3.65 23.55 -20.43
CA ARG A 186 4.36 22.49 -21.18
C ARG A 186 5.06 22.98 -22.45
N SER A 187 4.72 24.18 -22.94
CA SER A 187 5.36 24.75 -24.13
C SER A 187 6.72 25.40 -23.86
N GLU A 188 7.02 25.75 -22.62
CA GLU A 188 8.31 26.39 -22.26
C GLU A 188 9.41 25.37 -22.01
N GLU A 189 9.12 24.22 -21.39
CA GLU A 189 10.12 23.17 -21.14
C GLU A 189 10.66 22.53 -22.43
N ARG A 190 9.88 22.53 -23.51
CA ARG A 190 10.34 22.07 -24.85
C ARG A 190 11.31 23.01 -25.55
N ARG A 191 11.56 24.23 -25.03
CA ARG A 191 12.45 25.23 -25.65
C ARG A 191 13.86 25.26 -25.05
N VAL A 192 14.13 24.46 -24.02
CA VAL A 192 15.42 24.43 -23.30
C VAL A 192 16.20 23.12 -23.57
N GLY A 193 15.79 22.31 -24.52
CA GLY A 193 16.47 21.08 -24.97
C GLY A 193 17.16 21.27 -26.31
#